data_86678c3b2f3514b1eb04f5e3ccdc0dae
#
_entry.id   86678c3b2f3514b1eb04f5e3ccdc0dae
#
_cell.length_a   1.000
_cell.length_b   1.000
_cell.length_c   1.000
_cell.angle_alpha   90.00
_cell.angle_beta   90.00
_cell.angle_gamma   90.00
#
_symmetry.space_group_name_H-M   'P 1'
#
loop_
_entity.id
_entity.type
_entity.pdbx_description
1 polymer ?
#
loop_
_entity_poly.entity_id
_entity_poly.type
_entity_poly.pdbx_seq_one_letter_code
_entity_poly.pdbx_strand_id
1 'polypeptide(L)'
;FLADSILNIHEYYDQEGKMLRSEFLKAPIKFQYRISSRYNLRRRIAYYGNRIKPHKGTDFAANIGTPIIATASGTVSESARRGGNGNYVKIKHNGTYSTQYLHMKSRKVRKGNYVKQGDVIGYVGMTGNTGGPHVCYRFWKYGKQVDPLREKLPAAKPMKKEVKPIFFKFIRTLKYQLDYKRVPVQEPEEIKETIAKK
;
A
#
# COMPACT_ATOMS: atom_id res chain seq x y z
N PHE A 1 0.43 -0.43 -18.18
CA PHE A 1 0.21 -1.78 -17.64
C PHE A 1 1.12 -2.75 -18.40
N LEU A 2 2.03 -3.39 -17.72
CA LEU A 2 2.85 -4.45 -18.27
C LEU A 2 2.57 -5.72 -17.49
N ALA A 3 2.15 -6.77 -18.17
CA ALA A 3 2.00 -8.09 -17.61
C ALA A 3 3.30 -8.88 -17.85
N ASP A 4 3.97 -9.31 -16.79
CA ASP A 4 4.99 -10.33 -16.89
C ASP A 4 4.28 -11.70 -16.84
N SER A 5 4.05 -12.30 -17.99
CA SER A 5 3.35 -13.57 -18.14
C SER A 5 4.10 -14.76 -17.51
N ILE A 6 5.41 -14.63 -17.28
CA ILE A 6 6.24 -15.67 -16.65
C ILE A 6 6.10 -15.64 -15.13
N LEU A 7 5.91 -14.45 -14.53
CA LEU A 7 5.85 -14.27 -13.08
C LEU A 7 4.43 -13.94 -12.58
N ASN A 8 3.44 -13.83 -13.47
CA ASN A 8 2.07 -13.40 -13.16
C ASN A 8 2.01 -12.09 -12.33
N ILE A 9 2.93 -11.16 -12.62
CA ILE A 9 3.06 -9.88 -11.93
C ILE A 9 2.52 -8.80 -12.86
N HIS A 10 1.53 -8.07 -12.39
CA HIS A 10 0.98 -6.90 -13.04
C HIS A 10 1.51 -5.65 -12.37
N GLU A 11 2.35 -4.89 -13.06
CA GLU A 11 2.95 -3.66 -12.53
C GLU A 11 2.58 -2.46 -13.40
N TYR A 12 2.47 -1.30 -12.75
CA TYR A 12 2.12 -0.03 -13.39
C TYR A 12 3.33 0.87 -13.42
N TYR A 13 3.65 1.38 -14.61
CA TYR A 13 4.77 2.29 -14.83
C TYR A 13 4.26 3.58 -15.46
N ASP A 14 4.93 4.70 -15.17
CA ASP A 14 4.74 5.95 -15.90
C ASP A 14 5.40 5.88 -17.28
N GLN A 15 5.26 6.95 -18.06
CA GLN A 15 5.83 7.02 -19.41
C GLN A 15 7.37 7.00 -19.44
N GLU A 16 8.03 7.28 -18.34
CA GLU A 16 9.46 7.20 -18.13
C GLU A 16 9.93 5.82 -17.62
N GLY A 17 9.00 4.87 -17.45
CA GLY A 17 9.28 3.53 -16.96
C GLY A 17 9.55 3.46 -15.45
N LYS A 18 9.13 4.48 -14.70
CA LYS A 18 9.18 4.50 -13.25
C LYS A 18 7.94 3.81 -12.70
N MET A 19 8.11 2.90 -11.75
CA MET A 19 6.99 2.21 -11.13
C MET A 19 6.09 3.18 -10.36
N LEU A 20 4.80 3.17 -10.66
CA LEU A 20 3.80 4.00 -9.99
C LEU A 20 3.42 3.46 -8.61
N ARG A 21 3.65 2.19 -8.34
CA ARG A 21 3.32 1.54 -7.09
C ARG A 21 4.46 1.72 -6.08
N SER A 22 4.19 2.30 -4.93
CA SER A 22 5.14 2.33 -3.81
C SER A 22 5.36 0.91 -3.26
N GLU A 23 6.60 0.55 -2.86
CA GLU A 23 6.90 -0.73 -2.21
C GLU A 23 6.11 -0.89 -0.90
N PHE A 24 5.82 0.22 -0.20
CA PHE A 24 5.02 0.26 1.01
C PHE A 24 3.90 1.28 0.92
N LEU A 25 2.68 0.89 1.32
CA LEU A 25 1.58 1.82 1.56
C LEU A 25 1.82 2.60 2.86
N LYS A 26 1.43 3.86 2.89
CA LYS A 26 1.58 4.73 4.08
C LYS A 26 0.62 4.37 5.21
N ALA A 27 -0.50 3.71 4.90
CA ALA A 27 -1.52 3.33 5.87
C ALA A 27 -1.99 1.90 5.66
N PRO A 28 -2.35 1.18 6.74
CA PRO A 28 -2.88 -0.19 6.67
C PRO A 28 -4.41 -0.23 6.43
N ILE A 29 -5.04 0.91 6.13
CA ILE A 29 -6.47 1.06 5.86
C ILE A 29 -6.63 1.93 4.62
N LYS A 30 -7.52 1.54 3.68
CA LYS A 30 -7.71 2.26 2.40
C LYS A 30 -8.53 3.55 2.56
N PHE A 31 -9.59 3.53 3.37
CA PHE A 31 -10.60 4.60 3.43
C PHE A 31 -11.00 4.91 4.87
N GLN A 32 -11.44 6.15 5.12
CA GLN A 32 -12.08 6.60 6.37
C GLN A 32 -11.33 6.21 7.64
N TYR A 33 -10.13 6.72 7.81
CA TYR A 33 -9.38 6.62 9.06
C TYR A 33 -8.87 8.00 9.50
N ARG A 34 -8.55 8.11 10.77
CA ARG A 34 -7.75 9.21 11.31
C ARG A 34 -6.57 8.66 12.11
N ILE A 35 -5.46 9.38 12.11
CA ILE A 35 -4.34 9.03 12.99
C ILE A 35 -4.68 9.54 14.38
N SER A 36 -4.96 8.63 15.31
CA SER A 36 -5.32 8.95 16.70
C SER A 36 -4.09 9.06 17.60
N SER A 37 -2.99 8.36 17.29
CA SER A 37 -1.74 8.46 18.03
C SER A 37 -0.56 8.15 17.09
N ARG A 38 0.46 9.02 17.09
CA ARG A 38 1.67 8.82 16.30
C ARG A 38 2.74 8.07 17.09
N TYR A 39 3.74 7.55 16.39
CA TYR A 39 4.96 7.05 17.00
C TYR A 39 5.59 8.13 17.89
N ASN A 40 5.79 7.80 19.19
CA ASN A 40 6.34 8.73 20.16
C ASN A 40 7.02 7.99 21.31
N LEU A 41 8.35 8.09 21.41
CA LEU A 41 9.13 7.45 22.46
C LEU A 41 9.02 8.15 23.82
N ARG A 42 8.53 9.38 23.85
CA ARG A 42 8.36 10.20 25.06
C ARG A 42 6.90 10.50 25.36
N ARG A 43 5.96 9.62 24.87
CA ARG A 43 4.53 9.80 25.11
C ARG A 43 4.24 9.75 26.61
N ARG A 44 3.53 10.77 27.09
CA ARG A 44 2.99 10.83 28.44
C ARG A 44 1.47 10.62 28.37
N ILE A 45 0.89 9.87 29.29
CA ILE A 45 -0.54 9.61 29.36
C ILE A 45 -1.01 9.99 30.76
N ALA A 46 -1.93 10.95 30.84
CA ALA A 46 -2.48 11.45 32.12
C ALA A 46 -3.06 10.34 33.00
N TYR A 47 -3.79 9.40 32.40
CA TYR A 47 -4.34 8.21 33.10
C TYR A 47 -3.29 7.39 33.88
N TYR A 48 -2.01 7.42 33.46
CA TYR A 48 -0.92 6.72 34.14
C TYR A 48 -0.03 7.69 34.95
N GLY A 49 -0.60 8.81 35.45
CA GLY A 49 0.15 9.79 36.25
C GLY A 49 1.27 10.47 35.45
N ASN A 50 1.05 10.74 34.17
CA ASN A 50 2.02 11.37 33.27
C ASN A 50 3.37 10.65 33.12
N ARG A 51 3.45 9.38 33.51
CA ARG A 51 4.65 8.57 33.28
C ARG A 51 4.91 8.39 31.80
N ILE A 52 6.18 8.32 31.42
CA ILE A 52 6.59 8.05 30.04
C ILE A 52 6.19 6.61 29.67
N LYS A 53 5.29 6.50 28.69
CA LYS A 53 4.90 5.22 28.07
C LYS A 53 5.14 5.31 26.56
N PRO A 54 6.31 4.86 26.08
CA PRO A 54 6.64 4.91 24.66
C PRO A 54 5.58 4.24 23.79
N HIS A 55 5.17 4.92 22.72
CA HIS A 55 4.33 4.35 21.68
C HIS A 55 5.18 4.07 20.44
N LYS A 56 5.54 2.80 20.25
CA LYS A 56 6.40 2.34 19.14
C LYS A 56 5.59 1.90 17.92
N GLY A 57 4.53 2.63 17.59
CA GLY A 57 3.64 2.40 16.45
C GLY A 57 2.85 3.65 16.12
N THR A 58 2.03 3.56 15.09
CA THR A 58 1.05 4.60 14.71
C THR A 58 -0.34 4.00 14.76
N ASP A 59 -1.26 4.64 15.46
CA ASP A 59 -2.63 4.20 15.65
C ASP A 59 -3.55 4.84 14.59
N PHE A 60 -4.14 4.00 13.76
CA PHE A 60 -5.13 4.37 12.76
C PHE A 60 -6.50 4.00 13.28
N ALA A 61 -7.25 5.00 13.78
CA ALA A 61 -8.61 4.81 14.27
C ALA A 61 -9.59 4.69 13.10
N ALA A 62 -10.42 3.66 13.16
CA ALA A 62 -11.48 3.37 12.21
C ALA A 62 -12.55 2.49 12.88
N ASN A 63 -13.72 2.37 12.27
CA ASN A 63 -14.82 1.56 12.78
C ASN A 63 -14.44 0.08 12.91
N ILE A 64 -14.98 -0.59 13.93
CA ILE A 64 -14.81 -2.04 14.11
C ILE A 64 -15.30 -2.76 12.84
N GLY A 65 -14.50 -3.70 12.34
CA GLY A 65 -14.79 -4.44 11.11
C GLY A 65 -14.23 -3.80 9.84
N THR A 66 -13.64 -2.60 9.89
CA THR A 66 -12.95 -2.02 8.76
C THR A 66 -11.80 -2.94 8.31
N PRO A 67 -11.66 -3.23 7.01
CA PRO A 67 -10.60 -4.09 6.51
C PRO A 67 -9.20 -3.50 6.76
N ILE A 68 -8.31 -4.30 7.33
CA ILE A 68 -6.89 -4.02 7.48
C ILE A 68 -6.16 -4.70 6.33
N ILE A 69 -5.31 -3.96 5.63
CA ILE A 69 -4.58 -4.44 4.46
C ILE A 69 -3.08 -4.56 4.73
N ALA A 70 -2.43 -5.50 4.07
CA ALA A 70 -0.98 -5.60 4.05
C ALA A 70 -0.38 -4.38 3.37
N THR A 71 0.49 -3.64 4.05
CA THR A 71 1.10 -2.42 3.48
C THR A 71 2.18 -2.71 2.45
N ALA A 72 2.71 -3.94 2.42
CA ALA A 72 3.62 -4.45 1.39
C ALA A 72 3.43 -5.97 1.25
N SER A 73 3.89 -6.53 0.15
CA SER A 73 3.92 -7.97 -0.07
C SER A 73 4.92 -8.65 0.87
N GLY A 74 4.63 -9.87 1.31
CA GLY A 74 5.51 -10.62 2.21
C GLY A 74 4.89 -11.87 2.79
N THR A 75 5.62 -12.55 3.67
CA THR A 75 5.17 -13.76 4.34
C THR A 75 4.73 -13.45 5.77
N VAL A 76 3.57 -13.94 6.17
CA VAL A 76 3.06 -13.83 7.54
C VAL A 76 3.97 -14.61 8.48
N SER A 77 4.75 -13.90 9.30
CA SER A 77 5.65 -14.52 10.30
C SER A 77 4.92 -14.89 11.59
N GLU A 78 3.88 -14.12 11.94
CA GLU A 78 3.05 -14.37 13.11
C GLU A 78 1.59 -14.00 12.82
N SER A 79 0.66 -14.84 13.28
CA SER A 79 -0.78 -14.57 13.33
C SER A 79 -1.32 -15.19 14.61
N ALA A 80 -1.44 -14.39 15.67
CA ALA A 80 -1.71 -14.87 17.02
C ALA A 80 -2.54 -13.88 17.83
N ARG A 81 -2.97 -14.31 19.04
CA ARG A 81 -3.46 -13.44 20.10
C ARG A 81 -2.48 -13.50 21.27
N ARG A 82 -1.98 -12.35 21.73
CA ARG A 82 -1.04 -12.31 22.85
C ARG A 82 -1.13 -11.01 23.63
N GLY A 83 -1.38 -11.11 24.93
CA GLY A 83 -1.31 -10.02 25.89
C GLY A 83 -1.93 -8.70 25.41
N GLY A 84 -1.23 -7.62 25.65
CA GLY A 84 -1.66 -6.28 25.26
C GLY A 84 -1.78 -6.03 23.74
N ASN A 85 -1.18 -6.85 22.88
CA ASN A 85 -1.33 -6.73 21.43
C ASN A 85 -2.72 -7.18 20.94
N GLY A 86 -3.43 -7.99 21.72
CA GLY A 86 -4.69 -8.60 21.27
C GLY A 86 -4.47 -9.56 20.10
N ASN A 87 -5.43 -9.61 19.19
CA ASN A 87 -5.25 -10.29 17.91
C ASN A 87 -4.34 -9.47 17.02
N TYR A 88 -3.31 -10.09 16.44
CA TYR A 88 -2.35 -9.39 15.60
C TYR A 88 -1.82 -10.28 14.46
N VAL A 89 -1.36 -9.62 13.44
CA VAL A 89 -0.62 -10.21 12.32
C VAL A 89 0.71 -9.49 12.19
N LYS A 90 1.80 -10.25 11.98
CA LYS A 90 3.12 -9.71 11.64
C LYS A 90 3.58 -10.28 10.31
N ILE A 91 4.08 -9.43 9.43
CA ILE A 91 4.51 -9.78 8.08
C ILE A 91 5.99 -9.47 7.94
N LYS A 92 6.76 -10.43 7.45
CA LYS A 92 8.16 -10.25 7.03
C LYS A 92 8.16 -9.99 5.54
N HIS A 93 8.63 -8.80 5.13
CA HIS A 93 8.66 -8.40 3.73
C HIS A 93 9.96 -8.82 3.06
N ASN A 94 11.08 -8.64 3.76
CA ASN A 94 12.42 -9.03 3.31
C ASN A 94 13.38 -9.12 4.52
N GLY A 95 14.70 -9.15 4.25
CA GLY A 95 15.73 -9.16 5.31
C GLY A 95 15.78 -7.87 6.14
N THR A 96 15.26 -6.78 5.64
CA THR A 96 15.33 -5.45 6.27
C THR A 96 14.04 -5.07 6.98
N TYR A 97 12.87 -5.34 6.39
CA TYR A 97 11.58 -4.77 6.82
C TYR A 97 10.58 -5.81 7.29
N SER A 98 9.87 -5.47 8.36
CA SER A 98 8.70 -6.20 8.84
C SER A 98 7.64 -5.22 9.33
N THR A 99 6.36 -5.60 9.25
CA THR A 99 5.23 -4.82 9.75
C THR A 99 4.37 -5.66 10.68
N GLN A 100 3.65 -5.01 11.60
CA GLN A 100 2.74 -5.67 12.52
C GLN A 100 1.47 -4.81 12.71
N TYR A 101 0.35 -5.50 12.80
CA TYR A 101 -0.99 -4.92 12.83
C TYR A 101 -1.73 -5.49 14.02
N LEU A 102 -2.03 -4.66 15.02
CA LEU A 102 -2.54 -5.09 16.32
C LEU A 102 -4.01 -4.73 16.52
N HIS A 103 -4.56 -5.24 17.62
CA HIS A 103 -5.90 -4.97 18.15
C HIS A 103 -7.03 -5.41 17.22
N MET A 104 -6.77 -6.36 16.31
CA MET A 104 -7.76 -6.85 15.35
C MET A 104 -8.96 -7.49 16.02
N LYS A 105 -10.17 -7.30 15.44
CA LYS A 105 -11.36 -8.11 15.75
C LYS A 105 -11.11 -9.56 15.37
N SER A 106 -10.65 -9.78 14.13
CA SER A 106 -10.34 -11.09 13.59
C SER A 106 -9.19 -11.02 12.58
N ARG A 107 -8.49 -12.12 12.44
CA ARG A 107 -7.38 -12.32 11.50
C ARG A 107 -7.87 -13.15 10.33
N LYS A 108 -7.54 -12.75 9.11
CA LYS A 108 -7.93 -13.47 7.87
C LYS A 108 -6.81 -14.39 7.35
N VAL A 109 -5.60 -14.24 7.89
CA VAL A 109 -4.40 -14.95 7.43
C VAL A 109 -3.74 -15.73 8.57
N ARG A 110 -2.98 -16.78 8.21
CA ARG A 110 -2.23 -17.65 9.15
C ARG A 110 -0.73 -17.51 8.93
N LYS A 111 0.07 -17.85 9.93
CA LYS A 111 1.53 -17.95 9.80
C LYS A 111 1.90 -18.83 8.60
N GLY A 112 2.86 -18.38 7.80
CA GLY A 112 3.31 -19.02 6.57
C GLY A 112 2.60 -18.55 5.30
N ASN A 113 1.41 -17.92 5.39
CA ASN A 113 0.74 -17.41 4.20
C ASN A 113 1.58 -16.29 3.55
N TYR A 114 1.69 -16.32 2.23
CA TYR A 114 2.17 -15.18 1.46
C TYR A 114 0.99 -14.23 1.18
N VAL A 115 1.21 -12.93 1.35
CA VAL A 115 0.23 -11.88 1.07
C VAL A 115 0.83 -10.86 0.11
N LYS A 116 0.00 -10.35 -0.80
CA LYS A 116 0.35 -9.24 -1.68
C LYS A 116 0.03 -7.91 -1.00
N GLN A 117 0.71 -6.84 -1.40
CA GLN A 117 0.36 -5.49 -0.98
C GLN A 117 -1.12 -5.20 -1.31
N GLY A 118 -1.87 -4.72 -0.32
CA GLY A 118 -3.30 -4.44 -0.46
C GLY A 118 -4.23 -5.58 -0.11
N ASP A 119 -3.71 -6.80 0.12
CA ASP A 119 -4.53 -7.93 0.56
C ASP A 119 -5.11 -7.69 1.96
N VAL A 120 -6.37 -8.07 2.16
CA VAL A 120 -7.02 -8.00 3.48
C VAL A 120 -6.47 -9.09 4.38
N ILE A 121 -5.82 -8.68 5.48
CA ILE A 121 -5.19 -9.57 6.47
C ILE A 121 -5.99 -9.74 7.76
N GLY A 122 -7.00 -8.91 7.98
CA GLY A 122 -7.88 -8.93 9.15
C GLY A 122 -8.77 -7.71 9.18
N TYR A 123 -9.39 -7.48 10.34
CA TYR A 123 -10.37 -6.41 10.51
C TYR A 123 -10.11 -5.64 11.81
N VAL A 124 -10.34 -4.32 11.78
CA VAL A 124 -10.21 -3.43 12.94
C VAL A 124 -11.05 -3.93 14.10
N GLY A 125 -10.50 -3.89 15.30
CA GLY A 125 -11.16 -4.30 16.54
C GLY A 125 -10.74 -3.46 17.73
N MET A 126 -10.93 -4.07 18.91
CA MET A 126 -10.57 -3.51 20.22
C MET A 126 -9.97 -4.59 21.12
N THR A 127 -9.28 -5.58 20.57
CA THR A 127 -8.72 -6.66 21.37
C THR A 127 -7.36 -6.27 21.99
N GLY A 128 -7.09 -6.77 23.18
CA GLY A 128 -5.86 -6.43 23.92
C GLY A 128 -5.97 -5.11 24.67
N ASN A 129 -4.85 -4.42 24.89
CA ASN A 129 -4.79 -3.19 25.67
C ASN A 129 -5.01 -1.95 24.78
N THR A 130 -6.24 -1.52 24.65
CA THR A 130 -6.66 -0.40 23.78
C THR A 130 -7.81 0.38 24.41
N GLY A 131 -7.85 1.69 24.19
CA GLY A 131 -8.93 2.57 24.65
C GLY A 131 -10.03 2.85 23.63
N GLY A 132 -9.95 2.28 22.43
CA GLY A 132 -10.95 2.49 21.36
C GLY A 132 -10.60 1.73 20.09
N PRO A 133 -11.55 1.67 19.11
CA PRO A 133 -11.33 0.94 17.86
C PRO A 133 -10.22 1.54 17.01
N HIS A 134 -9.17 0.78 16.75
CA HIS A 134 -8.07 1.18 15.88
C HIS A 134 -7.22 -0.02 15.46
N VAL A 135 -6.36 0.16 14.48
CA VAL A 135 -5.21 -0.70 14.24
C VAL A 135 -3.95 0.04 14.66
N CYS A 136 -3.17 -0.56 15.58
CA CYS A 136 -1.83 -0.07 15.88
C CYS A 136 -0.86 -0.67 14.88
N TYR A 137 -0.33 0.17 14.00
CA TYR A 137 0.60 -0.20 12.95
C TYR A 137 2.03 0.02 13.41
N ARG A 138 2.82 -1.05 13.44
CA ARG A 138 4.23 -1.04 13.81
C ARG A 138 5.10 -1.40 12.63
N PHE A 139 6.22 -0.73 12.48
CA PHE A 139 7.17 -0.90 11.40
C PHE A 139 8.56 -1.16 11.95
N TRP A 140 9.23 -2.20 11.43
CA TRP A 140 10.60 -2.54 11.80
C TRP A 140 11.54 -2.38 10.62
N LYS A 141 12.72 -1.82 10.89
CA LYS A 141 13.85 -1.77 9.98
C LYS A 141 15.05 -2.37 10.71
N TYR A 142 15.67 -3.39 10.15
CA TYR A 142 16.78 -4.14 10.77
C TYR A 142 16.46 -4.56 12.22
N GLY A 143 15.29 -5.07 12.48
CA GLY A 143 14.85 -5.52 13.81
C GLY A 143 14.52 -4.41 14.82
N LYS A 144 14.67 -3.12 14.48
CA LYS A 144 14.33 -1.97 15.34
C LYS A 144 13.01 -1.36 14.89
N GLN A 145 12.14 -0.99 15.85
CA GLN A 145 10.90 -0.27 15.55
C GLN A 145 11.21 1.19 15.19
N VAL A 146 10.69 1.64 14.06
CA VAL A 146 10.85 2.99 13.53
C VAL A 146 9.49 3.64 13.24
N ASP A 147 9.47 4.97 13.09
CA ASP A 147 8.27 5.69 12.69
C ASP A 147 8.03 5.52 11.17
N PRO A 148 6.96 4.79 10.77
CA PRO A 148 6.70 4.53 9.36
C PRO A 148 6.39 5.79 8.55
N LEU A 149 5.94 6.87 9.21
CA LEU A 149 5.59 8.12 8.53
C LEU A 149 6.80 9.01 8.26
N ARG A 150 7.90 8.80 9.00
CA ARG A 150 9.17 9.52 8.85
C ARG A 150 10.24 8.72 8.13
N GLU A 151 10.07 7.40 8.05
CA GLU A 151 11.03 6.53 7.37
C GLU A 151 11.03 6.81 5.86
N LYS A 152 12.23 6.98 5.31
CA LYS A 152 12.42 6.99 3.85
C LYS A 152 12.27 5.56 3.34
N LEU A 153 11.06 5.23 2.95
CA LEU A 153 10.75 3.91 2.40
C LEU A 153 11.41 3.76 1.03
N PRO A 154 11.90 2.57 0.68
CA PRO A 154 12.51 2.35 -0.61
C PRO A 154 11.51 2.66 -1.73
N ALA A 155 12.02 3.28 -2.78
CA ALA A 155 11.29 3.43 -4.02
C ALA A 155 10.93 2.04 -4.56
N ALA A 156 9.84 1.94 -5.28
CA ALA A 156 9.49 0.72 -5.97
C ALA A 156 10.65 0.26 -6.87
N LYS A 157 10.79 -1.05 -7.05
CA LYS A 157 11.86 -1.62 -7.86
C LYS A 157 11.78 -1.05 -9.28
N PRO A 158 12.89 -0.54 -9.84
CA PRO A 158 12.88 -0.05 -11.20
C PRO A 158 12.56 -1.21 -12.16
N MET A 159 11.96 -0.87 -13.31
CA MET A 159 11.73 -1.83 -14.39
C MET A 159 13.04 -2.54 -14.75
N LYS A 160 12.97 -3.85 -14.93
CA LYS A 160 14.11 -4.66 -15.37
C LYS A 160 14.67 -4.12 -16.69
N LYS A 161 15.99 -4.09 -16.82
CA LYS A 161 16.66 -3.53 -18.01
C LYS A 161 16.21 -4.20 -19.32
N GLU A 162 15.96 -5.51 -19.26
CA GLU A 162 15.55 -6.34 -20.40
C GLU A 162 14.13 -5.99 -20.88
N VAL A 163 13.26 -5.53 -19.98
CA VAL A 163 11.85 -5.21 -20.25
C VAL A 163 11.70 -3.79 -20.78
N LYS A 164 12.62 -2.88 -20.46
CA LYS A 164 12.54 -1.47 -20.85
C LYS A 164 12.37 -1.24 -22.36
N PRO A 165 13.13 -1.86 -23.26
CA PRO A 165 12.96 -1.63 -24.71
C PRO A 165 11.56 -2.02 -25.20
N ILE A 166 11.04 -3.15 -24.73
CA ILE A 166 9.70 -3.66 -25.08
C ILE A 166 8.63 -2.69 -24.58
N PHE A 167 8.75 -2.25 -23.33
CA PHE A 167 7.84 -1.31 -22.73
C PHE A 167 7.80 0.04 -23.47
N PHE A 168 8.95 0.62 -23.78
CA PHE A 168 9.01 1.90 -24.49
C PHE A 168 8.52 1.81 -25.94
N LYS A 169 8.73 0.67 -26.62
CA LYS A 169 8.13 0.43 -27.92
C LYS A 169 6.60 0.42 -27.84
N PHE A 170 6.04 -0.29 -26.86
CA PHE A 170 4.61 -0.38 -26.63
C PHE A 170 3.99 0.98 -26.26
N ILE A 171 4.59 1.73 -25.31
CA ILE A 171 4.13 3.05 -24.89
C ILE A 171 4.13 4.04 -26.07
N ARG A 172 5.14 4.01 -26.93
CA ARG A 172 5.20 4.90 -28.10
C ARG A 172 4.00 4.68 -29.03
N THR A 173 3.63 3.43 -29.27
CA THR A 173 2.46 3.09 -30.09
C THR A 173 1.16 3.59 -29.45
N LEU A 174 0.97 3.35 -28.14
CA LEU A 174 -0.21 3.82 -27.43
C LEU A 174 -0.29 5.35 -27.40
N LYS A 175 0.82 6.05 -27.18
CA LYS A 175 0.88 7.50 -27.17
C LYS A 175 0.47 8.07 -28.53
N TYR A 176 1.02 7.52 -29.61
CA TYR A 176 0.64 7.89 -30.97
C TYR A 176 -0.87 7.73 -31.20
N GLN A 177 -1.47 6.60 -30.78
CA GLN A 177 -2.92 6.38 -30.92
C GLN A 177 -3.76 7.36 -30.09
N LEU A 178 -3.31 7.71 -28.89
CA LEU A 178 -3.99 8.66 -28.01
C LEU A 178 -3.89 10.10 -28.53
N ASP A 179 -2.72 10.49 -29.04
CA ASP A 179 -2.49 11.82 -29.61
C ASP A 179 -3.26 11.99 -30.92
N TYR A 180 -3.32 10.95 -31.76
CA TYR A 180 -4.08 10.96 -33.01
C TYR A 180 -5.60 11.08 -32.78
N LYS A 181 -6.17 10.46 -31.75
CA LYS A 181 -7.59 10.61 -31.42
C LYS A 181 -7.95 11.97 -30.81
N ARG A 182 -6.98 12.75 -30.37
CA ARG A 182 -7.19 14.13 -29.86
C ARG A 182 -7.18 15.21 -30.93
N VAL A 183 -6.72 14.91 -32.12
CA VAL A 183 -6.85 15.83 -33.25
C VAL A 183 -8.28 15.72 -33.76
N PRO A 184 -9.11 16.77 -33.68
CA PRO A 184 -10.42 16.76 -34.36
C PRO A 184 -10.14 16.49 -35.83
N VAL A 185 -10.75 15.46 -36.38
CA VAL A 185 -10.75 15.25 -37.82
C VAL A 185 -11.49 16.45 -38.42
N GLN A 186 -10.78 17.45 -38.89
CA GLN A 186 -11.32 18.41 -39.82
C GLN A 186 -11.62 17.62 -41.08
N GLU A 187 -12.91 17.35 -41.32
CA GLU A 187 -13.33 16.83 -42.60
C GLU A 187 -12.85 17.83 -43.66
N PRO A 188 -12.11 17.38 -44.68
CA PRO A 188 -11.67 18.25 -45.74
C PRO A 188 -12.92 18.92 -46.39
N GLU A 189 -12.98 20.21 -46.40
CA GLU A 189 -14.11 20.98 -47.01
C GLU A 189 -14.35 20.64 -48.49
N GLU A 190 -13.41 19.98 -49.16
CA GLU A 190 -13.50 19.56 -50.57
C GLU A 190 -14.56 18.50 -50.88
N ILE A 191 -15.11 17.77 -49.89
CA ILE A 191 -16.14 16.74 -50.21
C ILE A 191 -17.54 17.31 -50.30
N LYS A 192 -17.79 18.49 -49.75
CA LYS A 192 -19.15 19.11 -49.84
C LYS A 192 -19.49 19.74 -51.18
N GLU A 193 -18.51 20.18 -51.96
CA GLU A 193 -18.78 20.78 -53.26
C GLU A 193 -19.09 19.78 -54.38
N THR A 194 -18.68 18.53 -54.27
CA THR A 194 -18.88 17.52 -55.30
C THR A 194 -20.27 16.87 -55.22
N ILE A 195 -20.96 16.94 -54.10
CA ILE A 195 -22.32 16.35 -53.92
C ILE A 195 -23.43 17.36 -54.29
N ALA A 196 -23.13 18.65 -54.30
CA ALA A 196 -24.13 19.67 -54.64
C ALA A 196 -24.28 19.97 -56.16
N LYS A 197 -23.53 19.27 -57.00
CA LYS A 197 -23.55 19.43 -58.47
C LYS A 197 -23.99 18.20 -59.25
N LYS A 198 -24.77 17.31 -58.62
CA LYS A 198 -25.46 16.24 -59.37
C LYS A 198 -26.95 16.26 -59.13
#